data_60ede9ffcc16aa25c9e9d66eb5c96659
#
_entry.id   60ede9ffcc16aa25c9e9d66eb5c96659
#
_cell.length_a   1.000
_cell.length_b   1.000
_cell.length_c   1.000
_cell.angle_alpha   90.00
_cell.angle_beta   90.00
_cell.angle_gamma   90.00
#
_symmetry.space_group_name_H-M   'P 1'
#
loop_
_entity.id
_entity.type
_entity.pdbx_description
1 polymer ?
#
loop_
_entity_poly.entity_id
_entity_poly.type
_entity_poly.pdbx_seq_one_letter_code
_entity_poly.pdbx_strand_id
1 'polypeptide(L)'
;MSAKRVRTAMTDTTEAAADATTAAADADDRGKVVAIIPARGGSKGVPRKNLRRVGGMPLVERAVRSALAVEDIDLVVVSTDDDEIAAVSRAAGARVVRRPAALSGDTASSESAILHALEQLESAGERIGVVAFLQATSPFIPTDALAAAVREVGEGRADSMLAAHETYGFLWGRGGEIDADAAVDADAAVALNHDAAHRPRRQDREPHYLETGAFYVFRAEGFRTAGHRFFGRIRIAEVPEWTAIEIDDEQQLRIARALAALHETPERIPVRAVVTDFDGVHTDDTASVDADGVERVRVSREDGMGVSLLRRAGIPMLILSTEVNPVVRARADKLRVPVLHGIDDKESALRGWAADAGIPLAEIAYLGNDVNDLPALRIVGWPIAVANAHPLVLEAARVVLRRRGGHGAVRELIERVLPG
;
A
#
# COMPACT_ATOMS: atom_id res chain seq x y z
N MET A 1 -42.14 -6.65 48.46
CA MET A 1 -41.30 -7.11 47.33
C MET A 1 -40.55 -5.87 46.75
N SER A 2 -39.55 -5.27 47.42
CA SER A 2 -38.82 -4.16 46.80
C SER A 2 -37.49 -3.81 47.53
N ALA A 3 -36.69 -4.78 47.93
CA ALA A 3 -35.38 -4.51 48.48
C ALA A 3 -34.25 -5.41 47.91
N LYS A 4 -34.57 -6.32 47.01
CA LYS A 4 -33.61 -7.28 46.43
C LYS A 4 -33.12 -6.95 45.02
N ARG A 5 -33.71 -5.96 44.33
CA ARG A 5 -33.29 -5.50 42.95
C ARG A 5 -32.28 -4.36 42.93
N VAL A 6 -32.03 -3.64 44.00
CA VAL A 6 -31.11 -2.51 44.03
C VAL A 6 -29.65 -2.94 44.35
N ARG A 7 -29.42 -4.10 44.95
CA ARG A 7 -28.07 -4.58 45.27
C ARG A 7 -27.31 -5.24 44.11
N THR A 8 -28.00 -5.78 43.12
CA THR A 8 -27.35 -6.45 41.96
C THR A 8 -26.86 -5.46 40.89
N ALA A 9 -27.45 -4.24 40.82
CA ALA A 9 -27.04 -3.22 39.85
C ALA A 9 -25.83 -2.38 40.30
N MET A 10 -25.52 -2.36 41.61
CA MET A 10 -24.36 -1.60 42.13
C MET A 10 -23.07 -2.42 42.16
N THR A 11 -23.14 -3.76 42.16
CA THR A 11 -21.97 -4.62 42.10
C THR A 11 -21.41 -4.77 40.69
N ASP A 12 -22.27 -4.82 39.64
CA ASP A 12 -21.83 -4.91 38.24
C ASP A 12 -21.10 -3.65 37.73
N THR A 13 -21.49 -2.46 38.20
CA THR A 13 -20.81 -1.20 37.80
C THR A 13 -19.46 -1.02 38.50
N THR A 14 -19.27 -1.60 39.69
CA THR A 14 -18.00 -1.51 40.44
C THR A 14 -16.96 -2.52 39.94
N GLU A 15 -17.38 -3.70 39.52
CA GLU A 15 -16.49 -4.71 38.90
C GLU A 15 -16.02 -4.26 37.51
N ALA A 16 -16.91 -3.72 36.67
CA ALA A 16 -16.56 -3.22 35.36
C ALA A 16 -15.61 -2.00 35.44
N ALA A 17 -15.77 -1.13 36.46
CA ALA A 17 -14.86 0.00 36.65
C ALA A 17 -13.51 -0.42 37.27
N ALA A 18 -13.47 -1.46 38.09
CA ALA A 18 -12.26 -2.05 38.61
C ALA A 18 -11.46 -2.79 37.53
N ASP A 19 -12.13 -3.53 36.64
CA ASP A 19 -11.52 -4.23 35.51
C ASP A 19 -10.95 -3.25 34.49
N ALA A 20 -11.65 -2.15 34.18
CA ALA A 20 -11.16 -1.10 33.30
C ALA A 20 -9.95 -0.34 33.89
N THR A 21 -9.93 -0.15 35.22
CA THR A 21 -8.82 0.53 35.89
C THR A 21 -7.60 -0.40 36.01
N THR A 22 -7.79 -1.68 36.19
CA THR A 22 -6.70 -2.68 36.22
C THR A 22 -6.13 -2.90 34.82
N ALA A 23 -6.97 -2.94 33.78
CA ALA A 23 -6.53 -3.04 32.40
C ALA A 23 -5.75 -1.78 31.93
N ALA A 24 -6.15 -0.59 32.38
CA ALA A 24 -5.44 0.66 32.12
C ALA A 24 -4.10 0.75 32.86
N ALA A 25 -4.02 0.25 34.10
CA ALA A 25 -2.78 0.20 34.86
C ALA A 25 -1.79 -0.83 34.33
N ASP A 26 -2.28 -2.00 33.85
CA ASP A 26 -1.47 -3.03 33.20
C ASP A 26 -0.97 -2.59 31.82
N ALA A 27 -1.69 -1.73 31.11
CA ALA A 27 -1.27 -1.16 29.82
C ALA A 27 -0.12 -0.15 30.00
N ASP A 28 -0.14 0.63 31.10
CA ASP A 28 0.91 1.61 31.41
C ASP A 28 2.24 0.94 31.82
N ASP A 29 2.19 -0.27 32.38
CA ASP A 29 3.40 -1.03 32.78
C ASP A 29 4.07 -1.76 31.60
N ARG A 30 3.35 -2.10 30.55
CA ARG A 30 3.88 -2.83 29.39
C ARG A 30 4.67 -1.95 28.40
N GLY A 31 4.54 -0.65 28.47
CA GLY A 31 5.09 0.29 27.49
C GLY A 31 4.36 0.22 26.12
N LYS A 32 4.59 1.23 25.27
CA LYS A 32 3.93 1.37 23.98
C LYS A 32 4.40 0.34 22.96
N VAL A 33 3.51 -0.01 22.06
CA VAL A 33 3.81 -0.72 20.80
C VAL A 33 4.09 0.34 19.72
N VAL A 34 5.30 0.34 19.19
CA VAL A 34 5.72 1.32 18.19
C VAL A 34 6.06 0.64 16.87
N ALA A 35 5.39 1.04 15.79
CA ALA A 35 5.82 0.67 14.44
C ALA A 35 6.96 1.59 14.00
N ILE A 36 8.11 1.02 13.61
CA ILE A 36 9.27 1.75 13.08
C ILE A 36 9.49 1.35 11.63
N ILE A 37 9.49 2.35 10.73
CA ILE A 37 9.65 2.19 9.29
C ILE A 37 10.89 2.95 8.85
N PRO A 38 12.06 2.30 8.72
CA PRO A 38 13.24 2.93 8.15
C PRO A 38 13.08 3.14 6.64
N ALA A 39 13.16 4.40 6.20
CA ALA A 39 13.00 4.77 4.78
C ALA A 39 14.02 5.85 4.40
N ARG A 40 15.19 5.45 3.90
CA ARG A 40 16.23 6.38 3.44
C ARG A 40 15.95 6.94 2.05
N GLY A 41 16.45 8.14 1.74
CA GLY A 41 16.33 8.80 0.43
C GLY A 41 17.18 8.13 -0.64
N GLY A 42 18.38 7.65 -0.30
CA GLY A 42 19.30 6.96 -1.20
C GLY A 42 18.91 5.50 -1.44
N SER A 43 18.70 5.11 -2.71
CA SER A 43 18.44 3.72 -3.13
C SER A 43 19.18 3.43 -4.42
N LYS A 44 19.98 2.34 -4.47
CA LYS A 44 20.81 1.99 -5.64
C LYS A 44 20.04 1.29 -6.75
N GLY A 45 19.21 0.32 -6.41
CA GLY A 45 18.50 -0.52 -7.39
C GLY A 45 17.32 0.21 -8.05
N VAL A 46 16.55 0.98 -7.28
CA VAL A 46 15.43 1.79 -7.76
C VAL A 46 15.60 3.21 -7.24
N PRO A 47 15.86 4.22 -8.11
CA PRO A 47 15.99 5.60 -7.66
C PRO A 47 14.74 6.06 -6.90
N ARG A 48 14.94 6.67 -5.72
CA ARG A 48 13.87 7.16 -4.84
C ARG A 48 12.85 6.08 -4.47
N LYS A 49 13.29 4.85 -4.28
CA LYS A 49 12.48 3.64 -4.10
C LYS A 49 11.26 3.85 -3.18
N ASN A 50 11.47 4.45 -2.00
CA ASN A 50 10.42 4.62 -0.99
C ASN A 50 9.27 5.57 -1.41
N LEU A 51 9.48 6.36 -2.47
CA LEU A 51 8.47 7.24 -3.07
C LEU A 51 7.84 6.66 -4.34
N ARG A 52 8.37 5.54 -4.86
CA ARG A 52 7.79 4.87 -6.02
C ARG A 52 6.42 4.30 -5.64
N ARG A 53 5.50 4.33 -6.60
CA ARG A 53 4.10 3.97 -6.36
C ARG A 53 3.80 2.53 -6.77
N VAL A 54 3.05 1.87 -5.91
CA VAL A 54 2.42 0.57 -6.14
C VAL A 54 0.93 0.71 -5.79
N GLY A 55 0.03 0.38 -6.69
CA GLY A 55 -1.40 0.62 -6.50
C GLY A 55 -1.74 2.10 -6.28
N GLY A 56 -1.04 3.02 -6.97
CA GLY A 56 -1.23 4.47 -6.86
C GLY A 56 -0.65 5.13 -5.60
N MET A 57 -0.04 4.37 -4.68
CA MET A 57 0.40 4.84 -3.37
C MET A 57 1.92 4.67 -3.20
N PRO A 58 2.67 5.68 -2.69
CA PRO A 58 4.09 5.55 -2.38
C PRO A 58 4.38 4.39 -1.42
N LEU A 59 5.50 3.69 -1.59
CA LEU A 59 5.85 2.54 -0.74
C LEU A 59 5.89 2.89 0.75
N VAL A 60 6.49 4.03 1.12
CA VAL A 60 6.51 4.47 2.53
C VAL A 60 5.10 4.75 3.06
N GLU A 61 4.21 5.34 2.26
CA GLU A 61 2.82 5.59 2.65
C GLU A 61 2.07 4.27 2.85
N ARG A 62 2.30 3.26 1.99
CA ARG A 62 1.70 1.93 2.14
C ARG A 62 2.08 1.31 3.49
N ALA A 63 3.37 1.30 3.84
CA ALA A 63 3.83 0.77 5.12
C ALA A 63 3.24 1.53 6.32
N VAL A 64 3.14 2.86 6.24
CA VAL A 64 2.50 3.70 7.27
C VAL A 64 1.04 3.32 7.45
N ARG A 65 0.28 3.21 6.35
CA ARG A 65 -1.15 2.85 6.40
C ARG A 65 -1.39 1.43 6.92
N SER A 66 -0.52 0.47 6.55
CA SER A 66 -0.60 -0.89 7.10
C SER A 66 -0.38 -0.90 8.62
N ALA A 67 0.58 -0.11 9.12
CA ALA A 67 0.82 0.00 10.56
C ALA A 67 -0.34 0.69 11.30
N LEU A 68 -0.89 1.79 10.74
CA LEU A 68 -2.03 2.51 11.32
C LEU A 68 -3.34 1.72 11.31
N ALA A 69 -3.45 0.71 10.47
CA ALA A 69 -4.62 -0.17 10.42
C ALA A 69 -4.63 -1.22 11.55
N VAL A 70 -3.55 -1.37 12.30
CA VAL A 70 -3.44 -2.28 13.44
C VAL A 70 -3.72 -1.51 14.74
N GLU A 71 -4.86 -1.78 15.37
CA GLU A 71 -5.33 -1.06 16.58
C GLU A 71 -4.37 -1.18 17.77
N ASP A 72 -3.63 -2.29 17.87
CA ASP A 72 -2.67 -2.55 18.94
C ASP A 72 -1.34 -1.78 18.75
N ILE A 73 -1.17 -0.97 17.70
CA ILE A 73 -0.01 -0.12 17.46
C ILE A 73 -0.31 1.30 17.94
N ASP A 74 0.34 1.73 19.03
CA ASP A 74 0.12 3.04 19.64
C ASP A 74 0.74 4.20 18.86
N LEU A 75 1.83 3.95 18.15
CA LEU A 75 2.59 4.98 17.45
C LEU A 75 3.25 4.44 16.18
N VAL A 76 3.10 5.16 15.07
CA VAL A 76 3.79 4.86 13.81
C VAL A 76 4.87 5.90 13.55
N VAL A 77 6.11 5.44 13.36
CA VAL A 77 7.29 6.27 13.20
C VAL A 77 8.03 5.93 11.91
N VAL A 78 8.31 6.94 11.11
CA VAL A 78 9.20 6.81 9.93
C VAL A 78 10.55 7.43 10.26
N SER A 79 11.62 6.63 10.16
CA SER A 79 13.00 7.09 10.32
C SER A 79 13.59 7.38 8.94
N THR A 80 13.85 8.66 8.62
CA THR A 80 14.32 9.10 7.30
C THR A 80 15.28 10.29 7.36
N ASP A 81 16.17 10.35 6.38
CA ASP A 81 17.07 11.48 6.09
C ASP A 81 16.53 12.41 4.98
N ASP A 82 15.46 12.00 4.28
CA ASP A 82 14.90 12.66 3.10
C ASP A 82 13.67 13.52 3.46
N ASP A 83 13.61 14.75 2.94
CA ASP A 83 12.52 15.69 3.25
C ASP A 83 11.20 15.33 2.58
N GLU A 84 11.23 14.77 1.36
CA GLU A 84 10.01 14.36 0.66
C GLU A 84 9.40 13.10 1.28
N ILE A 85 10.24 12.11 1.65
CA ILE A 85 9.78 10.94 2.41
C ILE A 85 9.17 11.41 3.74
N ALA A 86 9.80 12.36 4.43
CA ALA A 86 9.28 12.92 5.67
C ALA A 86 7.92 13.60 5.48
N ALA A 87 7.76 14.38 4.39
CA ALA A 87 6.50 15.05 4.06
C ALA A 87 5.37 14.05 3.78
N VAL A 88 5.63 13.04 2.92
CA VAL A 88 4.67 11.98 2.60
C VAL A 88 4.28 11.20 3.86
N SER A 89 5.26 10.86 4.72
CA SER A 89 5.02 10.12 5.95
C SER A 89 4.14 10.87 6.94
N ARG A 90 4.39 12.18 7.12
CA ARG A 90 3.53 13.04 7.98
C ARG A 90 2.12 13.16 7.43
N ALA A 91 1.98 13.34 6.12
CA ALA A 91 0.67 13.40 5.46
C ALA A 91 -0.11 12.09 5.61
N ALA A 92 0.58 10.95 5.68
CA ALA A 92 0.00 9.64 5.93
C ALA A 92 -0.34 9.39 7.42
N GLY A 93 0.08 10.25 8.36
CA GLY A 93 -0.22 10.15 9.79
C GLY A 93 0.92 9.62 10.67
N ALA A 94 2.12 9.42 10.12
CA ALA A 94 3.27 8.98 10.91
C ALA A 94 4.02 10.14 11.58
N ARG A 95 4.58 9.88 12.76
CA ARG A 95 5.65 10.71 13.35
C ARG A 95 6.95 10.48 12.59
N VAL A 96 7.72 11.52 12.36
CA VAL A 96 9.00 11.43 11.66
C VAL A 96 10.15 11.63 12.62
N VAL A 97 11.08 10.69 12.64
CA VAL A 97 12.38 10.81 13.30
C VAL A 97 13.43 11.08 12.21
N ARG A 98 14.11 12.22 12.33
CA ARG A 98 15.18 12.61 11.40
C ARG A 98 16.41 11.78 11.64
N ARG A 99 16.84 11.04 10.63
CA ARG A 99 18.01 10.16 10.70
C ARG A 99 19.26 10.95 10.32
N PRO A 100 20.33 10.90 11.16
CA PRO A 100 21.61 11.49 10.79
C PRO A 100 22.21 10.85 9.54
N ALA A 101 22.96 11.64 8.74
CA ALA A 101 23.62 11.17 7.53
C ALA A 101 24.54 9.96 7.78
N ALA A 102 25.20 9.91 8.93
CA ALA A 102 26.06 8.78 9.33
C ALA A 102 25.31 7.43 9.44
N LEU A 103 23.99 7.46 9.71
CA LEU A 103 23.12 6.29 9.80
C LEU A 103 22.28 6.06 8.52
N SER A 104 22.54 6.83 7.45
CA SER A 104 21.77 6.79 6.19
C SER A 104 22.61 6.28 5.01
N GLY A 105 23.88 5.96 5.24
CA GLY A 105 24.79 5.43 4.23
C GLY A 105 24.43 4.01 3.76
N ASP A 106 25.11 3.55 2.71
CA ASP A 106 24.85 2.23 2.08
C ASP A 106 25.15 1.05 2.99
N THR A 107 26.05 1.21 3.94
CA THR A 107 26.47 0.19 4.92
C THR A 107 25.69 0.26 6.25
N ALA A 108 24.79 1.25 6.40
CA ALA A 108 24.00 1.38 7.61
C ALA A 108 22.95 0.27 7.70
N SER A 109 22.95 -0.47 8.80
CA SER A 109 21.99 -1.54 9.05
C SER A 109 20.61 -1.00 9.43
N SER A 110 19.57 -1.81 9.25
CA SER A 110 18.22 -1.50 9.74
C SER A 110 18.21 -1.39 11.27
N GLU A 111 19.02 -2.21 11.96
CA GLU A 111 19.15 -2.20 13.42
C GLU A 111 19.63 -0.86 13.95
N SER A 112 20.63 -0.24 13.30
CA SER A 112 21.12 1.09 13.70
C SER A 112 20.06 2.18 13.55
N ALA A 113 19.23 2.09 12.50
CA ALA A 113 18.14 3.02 12.29
C ALA A 113 17.01 2.84 13.32
N ILE A 114 16.73 1.60 13.74
CA ILE A 114 15.75 1.29 14.78
C ILE A 114 16.24 1.75 16.13
N LEU A 115 17.49 1.44 16.51
CA LEU A 115 18.08 1.90 17.77
C LEU A 115 18.04 3.43 17.90
N HIS A 116 18.47 4.14 16.86
CA HIS A 116 18.39 5.60 16.84
C HIS A 116 16.94 6.11 17.00
N ALA A 117 15.96 5.49 16.35
CA ALA A 117 14.57 5.88 16.49
C ALA A 117 14.06 5.66 17.93
N LEU A 118 14.40 4.53 18.56
CA LEU A 118 14.09 4.23 19.95
C LEU A 118 14.69 5.26 20.90
N GLU A 119 15.99 5.59 20.76
CA GLU A 119 16.67 6.61 21.56
C GLU A 119 15.98 7.99 21.48
N GLN A 120 15.57 8.40 20.27
CA GLN A 120 14.86 9.67 20.07
C GLN A 120 13.47 9.68 20.72
N LEU A 121 12.75 8.56 20.64
CA LEU A 121 11.43 8.44 21.27
C LEU A 121 11.53 8.45 22.79
N GLU A 122 12.47 7.71 23.35
CA GLU A 122 12.69 7.64 24.82
C GLU A 122 13.19 8.96 25.39
N SER A 123 14.06 9.66 24.64
CA SER A 123 14.49 11.03 25.01
C SER A 123 13.32 12.03 25.02
N ALA A 124 12.26 11.74 24.27
CA ALA A 124 11.02 12.50 24.29
C ALA A 124 10.00 12.02 25.35
N GLY A 125 10.40 11.07 26.21
CA GLY A 125 9.58 10.57 27.31
C GLY A 125 8.69 9.38 26.98
N GLU A 126 8.84 8.78 25.81
CA GLU A 126 8.07 7.58 25.43
C GLU A 126 8.69 6.33 26.07
N ARG A 127 7.87 5.45 26.63
CA ARG A 127 8.29 4.14 27.12
C ARG A 127 7.88 3.07 26.09
N ILE A 128 8.85 2.37 25.52
CA ILE A 128 8.63 1.42 24.42
C ILE A 128 8.78 -0.02 24.92
N GLY A 129 7.73 -0.82 24.83
CA GLY A 129 7.73 -2.24 25.20
C GLY A 129 7.93 -3.16 24.00
N VAL A 130 7.25 -2.88 22.88
CA VAL A 130 7.26 -3.70 21.67
C VAL A 130 7.56 -2.84 20.46
N VAL A 131 8.36 -3.36 19.55
CA VAL A 131 8.68 -2.76 18.24
C VAL A 131 8.10 -3.64 17.15
N ALA A 132 7.29 -3.05 16.28
CA ALA A 132 6.94 -3.60 14.98
C ALA A 132 7.83 -2.92 13.93
N PHE A 133 8.85 -3.61 13.44
CA PHE A 133 9.71 -3.14 12.36
C PHE A 133 9.09 -3.52 11.02
N LEU A 134 8.73 -2.54 10.18
CA LEU A 134 8.17 -2.73 8.85
C LEU A 134 9.15 -2.24 7.79
N GLN A 135 9.34 -3.03 6.74
CA GLN A 135 10.15 -2.62 5.58
C GLN A 135 9.25 -1.99 4.51
N ALA A 136 9.49 -0.72 4.18
CA ALA A 136 8.77 -0.04 3.11
C ALA A 136 9.00 -0.68 1.72
N THR A 137 10.07 -1.46 1.56
CA THR A 137 10.40 -2.23 0.36
C THR A 137 9.47 -3.42 0.11
N SER A 138 8.73 -3.85 1.14
CA SER A 138 7.71 -4.91 1.07
C SER A 138 6.33 -4.25 0.96
N PRO A 139 5.76 -4.11 -0.26
CA PRO A 139 4.57 -3.31 -0.49
C PRO A 139 3.28 -3.90 0.08
N PHE A 140 3.26 -5.20 0.39
CA PHE A 140 2.08 -5.93 0.83
C PHE A 140 2.28 -6.47 2.24
N ILE A 141 1.87 -5.69 3.24
CA ILE A 141 1.95 -6.09 4.65
C ILE A 141 0.57 -6.55 5.10
N PRO A 142 0.36 -7.86 5.36
CA PRO A 142 -0.93 -8.36 5.84
C PRO A 142 -1.20 -7.86 7.26
N THR A 143 -2.18 -6.98 7.41
CA THR A 143 -2.48 -6.30 8.69
C THR A 143 -2.94 -7.27 9.77
N ASP A 144 -3.69 -8.32 9.40
CA ASP A 144 -4.15 -9.34 10.35
C ASP A 144 -2.98 -10.15 10.94
N ALA A 145 -2.00 -10.53 10.09
CA ALA A 145 -0.80 -11.24 10.53
C ALA A 145 0.09 -10.33 11.39
N LEU A 146 0.22 -9.06 11.03
CA LEU A 146 0.95 -8.06 11.83
C LEU A 146 0.28 -7.86 13.20
N ALA A 147 -1.04 -7.71 13.25
CA ALA A 147 -1.80 -7.58 14.49
C ALA A 147 -1.64 -8.81 15.39
N ALA A 148 -1.71 -10.00 14.82
CA ALA A 148 -1.49 -11.24 15.57
C ALA A 148 -0.07 -11.31 16.14
N ALA A 149 0.95 -10.93 15.36
CA ALA A 149 2.33 -10.91 15.83
C ALA A 149 2.56 -9.89 16.96
N VAL A 150 1.95 -8.70 16.85
CA VAL A 150 2.00 -7.68 17.90
C VAL A 150 1.42 -8.22 19.21
N ARG A 151 0.27 -8.87 19.17
CA ARG A 151 -0.35 -9.48 20.36
C ARG A 151 0.50 -10.62 20.95
N GLU A 152 1.03 -11.51 20.13
CA GLU A 152 1.89 -12.63 20.58
C GLU A 152 3.10 -12.15 21.35
N VAL A 153 3.78 -11.10 20.86
CA VAL A 153 4.94 -10.51 21.53
C VAL A 153 4.53 -9.67 22.74
N GLY A 154 3.47 -8.87 22.62
CA GLY A 154 2.96 -8.03 23.70
C GLY A 154 2.52 -8.81 24.93
N GLU A 155 1.90 -9.97 24.72
CA GLU A 155 1.46 -10.90 25.78
C GLU A 155 2.58 -11.85 26.25
N GLY A 156 3.78 -11.75 25.69
CA GLY A 156 4.93 -12.54 26.11
C GLY A 156 4.92 -14.00 25.68
N ARG A 157 4.13 -14.36 24.66
CA ARG A 157 4.14 -15.70 24.08
C ARG A 157 5.30 -15.91 23.09
N ALA A 158 5.83 -14.84 22.53
CA ALA A 158 7.06 -14.79 21.75
C ALA A 158 7.95 -13.63 22.20
N ASP A 159 9.26 -13.72 22.00
CA ASP A 159 10.21 -12.65 22.25
C ASP A 159 10.53 -11.90 20.97
N SER A 160 10.51 -12.60 19.82
CA SER A 160 10.58 -12.03 18.48
C SER A 160 9.76 -12.85 17.50
N MET A 161 9.25 -12.20 16.44
CA MET A 161 8.51 -12.82 15.35
C MET A 161 8.96 -12.26 14.01
N LEU A 162 8.91 -13.09 12.96
CA LEU A 162 9.19 -12.72 11.59
C LEU A 162 8.03 -13.09 10.68
N ALA A 163 7.77 -12.28 9.65
CA ALA A 163 6.85 -12.63 8.59
C ALA A 163 7.51 -13.63 7.63
N ALA A 164 6.85 -14.76 7.39
CA ALA A 164 7.32 -15.78 6.45
C ALA A 164 6.15 -16.49 5.79
N HIS A 165 6.36 -17.01 4.59
CA HIS A 165 5.37 -17.84 3.92
C HIS A 165 5.85 -19.29 3.81
N GLU A 166 4.89 -20.20 3.81
CA GLU A 166 5.12 -21.62 3.60
C GLU A 166 5.72 -21.88 2.22
N THR A 167 6.80 -22.69 2.17
CA THR A 167 7.43 -23.08 0.91
C THR A 167 7.76 -24.57 0.89
N TYR A 168 7.62 -25.17 -0.28
CA TYR A 168 8.02 -26.53 -0.58
C TYR A 168 9.18 -26.56 -1.59
N GLY A 169 9.89 -25.44 -1.76
CA GLY A 169 11.06 -25.34 -2.63
C GLY A 169 12.17 -26.30 -2.20
N PHE A 170 12.82 -26.93 -3.17
CA PHE A 170 14.05 -27.70 -2.94
C PHE A 170 15.23 -26.74 -3.03
N LEU A 171 15.93 -26.56 -1.92
CA LEU A 171 17.08 -25.65 -1.84
C LEU A 171 18.38 -26.41 -2.12
N TRP A 172 19.22 -25.79 -2.94
CA TRP A 172 20.55 -26.29 -3.28
C TRP A 172 21.59 -25.23 -2.98
N GLY A 173 22.70 -25.63 -2.38
CA GLY A 173 23.90 -24.83 -2.20
C GLY A 173 25.02 -25.26 -3.16
N ARG A 174 26.05 -24.43 -3.26
CA ARG A 174 27.31 -24.85 -3.89
C ARG A 174 28.21 -25.55 -2.85
N GLY A 175 28.86 -26.64 -3.25
CA GLY A 175 29.58 -27.53 -2.34
C GLY A 175 30.72 -26.90 -1.53
N GLY A 176 31.32 -25.80 -1.97
CA GLY A 176 32.40 -25.12 -1.26
C GLY A 176 32.04 -24.41 0.04
N GLU A 177 30.73 -24.28 0.38
CA GLU A 177 30.26 -23.53 1.55
C GLU A 177 29.80 -24.39 2.75
N ILE A 178 29.74 -25.74 2.59
CA ILE A 178 29.04 -26.61 3.56
C ILE A 178 30.01 -27.42 4.45
N ASP A 179 31.26 -27.68 4.06
CA ASP A 179 32.18 -28.44 4.88
C ASP A 179 33.64 -28.04 4.58
N ALA A 180 34.30 -27.41 5.55
CA ALA A 180 35.68 -26.93 5.39
C ALA A 180 36.73 -28.08 5.32
N ASP A 181 36.36 -29.32 5.71
CA ASP A 181 37.24 -30.47 5.81
C ASP A 181 37.03 -31.52 4.70
N ALA A 182 36.00 -31.40 3.87
CA ALA A 182 35.82 -32.31 2.74
C ALA A 182 36.35 -31.66 1.45
N ALA A 183 37.21 -32.37 0.71
CA ALA A 183 37.62 -31.98 -0.64
C ALA A 183 36.43 -32.08 -1.61
N VAL A 184 35.47 -31.16 -1.48
CA VAL A 184 34.30 -31.07 -2.34
C VAL A 184 34.63 -30.13 -3.48
N ASP A 185 34.27 -30.54 -4.70
CA ASP A 185 34.31 -29.69 -5.88
C ASP A 185 33.51 -28.42 -5.63
N ALA A 186 34.10 -27.24 -5.72
CA ALA A 186 33.50 -25.96 -5.46
C ALA A 186 32.27 -25.68 -6.34
N ASP A 187 32.14 -26.37 -7.46
CA ASP A 187 31.01 -26.27 -8.40
C ASP A 187 29.91 -27.33 -8.18
N ALA A 188 30.15 -28.30 -7.25
CA ALA A 188 29.14 -29.31 -6.96
C ALA A 188 27.91 -28.72 -6.27
N ALA A 189 26.73 -29.11 -6.71
CA ALA A 189 25.45 -28.73 -6.06
C ALA A 189 25.16 -29.69 -4.89
N VAL A 190 24.87 -29.15 -3.71
CA VAL A 190 24.52 -29.90 -2.51
C VAL A 190 23.08 -29.58 -2.09
N ALA A 191 22.27 -30.59 -1.82
CA ALA A 191 20.92 -30.44 -1.32
C ALA A 191 20.94 -29.94 0.13
N LEU A 192 20.20 -28.85 0.41
CA LEU A 192 20.20 -28.20 1.74
C LEU A 192 19.04 -28.66 2.63
N ASN A 193 17.83 -28.85 2.07
CA ASN A 193 16.62 -29.12 2.83
C ASN A 193 15.91 -30.41 2.35
N HIS A 194 16.59 -31.28 1.64
CA HIS A 194 16.05 -32.53 1.13
C HIS A 194 17.16 -33.55 0.84
N ASP A 195 16.77 -34.80 0.67
CA ASP A 195 17.66 -35.82 0.11
C ASP A 195 17.73 -35.69 -1.41
N ALA A 196 18.92 -35.55 -1.98
CA ALA A 196 19.12 -35.41 -3.44
C ALA A 196 18.60 -36.65 -4.21
N ALA A 197 18.67 -37.85 -3.60
CA ALA A 197 18.22 -39.10 -4.20
C ALA A 197 16.71 -39.31 -4.06
N HIS A 198 16.02 -38.60 -3.18
CA HIS A 198 14.60 -38.77 -2.90
C HIS A 198 13.82 -37.45 -3.06
N ARG A 199 12.88 -37.41 -3.98
CA ARG A 199 12.05 -36.24 -4.26
C ARG A 199 10.59 -36.54 -3.90
N PRO A 200 10.20 -36.34 -2.64
CA PRO A 200 8.83 -36.56 -2.20
C PRO A 200 7.88 -35.53 -2.82
N ARG A 201 6.62 -35.89 -2.99
CA ARG A 201 5.58 -34.98 -3.45
C ARG A 201 5.28 -33.93 -2.36
N ARG A 202 4.71 -32.80 -2.76
CA ARG A 202 4.38 -31.68 -1.83
C ARG A 202 3.59 -32.16 -0.60
N GLN A 203 2.57 -32.98 -0.79
CA GLN A 203 1.72 -33.51 0.29
C GLN A 203 2.43 -34.49 1.24
N ASP A 204 3.62 -34.97 0.86
CA ASP A 204 4.40 -35.95 1.65
C ASP A 204 5.59 -35.25 2.36
N ARG A 205 5.61 -33.90 2.39
CA ARG A 205 6.68 -33.10 2.98
C ARG A 205 6.19 -32.18 4.07
N GLU A 206 6.99 -32.00 5.10
CA GLU A 206 6.84 -30.90 6.03
C GLU A 206 7.21 -29.58 5.33
N PRO A 207 6.43 -28.50 5.56
CA PRO A 207 6.76 -27.19 4.98
C PRO A 207 8.01 -26.60 5.60
N HIS A 208 8.73 -25.83 4.79
CA HIS A 208 9.69 -24.86 5.27
C HIS A 208 9.09 -23.46 5.17
N TYR A 209 9.67 -22.48 5.83
CA TYR A 209 9.22 -21.12 5.81
C TYR A 209 10.29 -20.21 5.21
N LEU A 210 9.90 -19.44 4.19
CA LEU A 210 10.76 -18.44 3.58
C LEU A 210 10.40 -17.05 4.16
N GLU A 211 11.40 -16.42 4.78
CA GLU A 211 11.31 -15.06 5.31
C GLU A 211 10.96 -14.06 4.20
N THR A 212 10.02 -13.14 4.45
CA THR A 212 9.53 -12.19 3.43
C THR A 212 10.11 -10.79 3.58
N GLY A 213 10.75 -10.49 4.71
CA GLY A 213 11.20 -9.13 5.00
C GLY A 213 10.09 -8.12 5.32
N ALA A 214 8.81 -8.48 5.16
CA ALA A 214 7.70 -7.53 5.26
C ALA A 214 7.63 -6.85 6.63
N PHE A 215 7.69 -7.64 7.71
CA PHE A 215 7.72 -7.10 9.06
C PHE A 215 8.37 -8.07 10.06
N TYR A 216 8.83 -7.49 11.15
CA TYR A 216 9.33 -8.18 12.34
C TYR A 216 8.71 -7.55 13.57
N VAL A 217 8.36 -8.34 14.58
CA VAL A 217 7.85 -7.82 15.85
C VAL A 217 8.70 -8.39 16.98
N PHE A 218 9.17 -7.53 17.89
CA PHE A 218 10.05 -7.98 18.95
C PHE A 218 9.97 -7.05 20.18
N ARG A 219 10.40 -7.56 21.34
CA ARG A 219 10.53 -6.79 22.57
C ARG A 219 11.67 -5.80 22.46
N ALA A 220 11.40 -4.53 22.80
CA ALA A 220 12.40 -3.46 22.70
C ALA A 220 13.64 -3.71 23.56
N GLU A 221 13.48 -4.22 24.79
CA GLU A 221 14.57 -4.53 25.69
C GLU A 221 15.47 -5.66 25.16
N GLY A 222 14.85 -6.75 24.68
CA GLY A 222 15.61 -7.86 24.10
C GLY A 222 16.40 -7.46 22.86
N PHE A 223 15.82 -6.59 22.02
CA PHE A 223 16.51 -6.04 20.84
C PHE A 223 17.75 -5.22 21.21
N ARG A 224 17.66 -4.36 22.26
CA ARG A 224 18.81 -3.60 22.73
C ARG A 224 19.92 -4.50 23.26
N THR A 225 19.53 -5.55 23.99
CA THR A 225 20.48 -6.50 24.58
C THR A 225 21.17 -7.36 23.53
N ALA A 226 20.41 -7.87 22.57
CA ALA A 226 20.90 -8.77 21.52
C ALA A 226 21.64 -8.02 20.39
N GLY A 227 21.28 -6.76 20.12
CA GLY A 227 21.78 -5.98 19.00
C GLY A 227 21.21 -6.41 17.63
N HIS A 228 20.27 -7.35 17.60
CA HIS A 228 19.60 -7.84 16.38
C HIS A 228 18.17 -8.30 16.69
N ARG A 229 17.36 -8.50 15.63
CA ARG A 229 15.92 -8.77 15.71
C ARG A 229 15.52 -10.20 16.09
N PHE A 230 16.46 -11.16 16.12
CA PHE A 230 16.19 -12.57 16.41
C PHE A 230 16.78 -12.98 17.74
N PHE A 231 15.97 -13.07 18.79
CA PHE A 231 16.39 -13.47 20.13
C PHE A 231 15.24 -14.17 20.87
N GLY A 232 15.57 -14.89 21.92
CA GLY A 232 14.62 -15.59 22.78
C GLY A 232 13.78 -16.60 22.01
N ARG A 233 12.48 -16.64 22.30
CA ARG A 233 11.50 -17.48 21.59
C ARG A 233 11.11 -16.81 20.28
N ILE A 234 11.69 -17.29 19.19
CA ILE A 234 11.39 -16.82 17.82
C ILE A 234 10.18 -17.59 17.30
N ARG A 235 9.17 -16.88 16.78
CA ARG A 235 8.00 -17.47 16.13
C ARG A 235 7.77 -16.88 14.75
N ILE A 236 7.04 -17.62 13.92
CA ILE A 236 6.69 -17.23 12.55
C ILE A 236 5.28 -16.64 12.57
N ALA A 237 5.13 -15.47 11.93
CA ALA A 237 3.88 -14.92 11.48
C ALA A 237 3.69 -15.35 10.03
N GLU A 238 2.82 -16.33 9.79
CA GLU A 238 2.57 -16.85 8.45
C GLU A 238 1.79 -15.84 7.63
N VAL A 239 2.26 -15.60 6.39
CA VAL A 239 1.69 -14.65 5.44
C VAL A 239 1.45 -15.31 4.08
N PRO A 240 0.51 -14.82 3.26
CA PRO A 240 0.28 -15.34 1.92
C PRO A 240 1.53 -15.17 1.01
N GLU A 241 1.87 -16.18 0.22
CA GLU A 241 3.03 -16.18 -0.68
C GLU A 241 3.07 -14.95 -1.62
N TRP A 242 1.92 -14.51 -2.14
CA TRP A 242 1.87 -13.37 -3.06
C TRP A 242 2.30 -12.04 -2.41
N THR A 243 2.31 -11.96 -1.08
CA THR A 243 2.77 -10.77 -0.32
C THR A 243 4.28 -10.73 -0.13
N ALA A 244 4.99 -11.83 -0.46
CA ALA A 244 6.41 -12.03 -0.16
C ALA A 244 7.39 -11.26 -1.07
N ILE A 245 6.88 -10.42 -1.98
CA ILE A 245 7.76 -9.64 -2.85
C ILE A 245 8.43 -8.51 -2.09
N GLU A 246 9.75 -8.43 -2.21
CA GLU A 246 10.56 -7.29 -1.80
C GLU A 246 11.07 -6.57 -3.05
N ILE A 247 11.01 -5.23 -3.04
CA ILE A 247 11.40 -4.41 -4.19
C ILE A 247 12.83 -3.94 -4.02
N ASP A 248 13.75 -4.51 -4.81
CA ASP A 248 15.14 -4.10 -4.87
C ASP A 248 15.55 -3.59 -6.26
N ASP A 249 14.82 -3.96 -7.30
CA ASP A 249 15.04 -3.54 -8.67
C ASP A 249 13.75 -3.13 -9.40
N GLU A 250 13.90 -2.61 -10.62
CA GLU A 250 12.78 -2.16 -11.46
C GLU A 250 11.90 -3.34 -11.94
N GLN A 251 12.42 -4.56 -12.01
CA GLN A 251 11.63 -5.73 -12.39
C GLN A 251 10.68 -6.11 -11.26
N GLN A 252 11.19 -6.16 -10.03
CA GLN A 252 10.37 -6.43 -8.84
C GLN A 252 9.32 -5.35 -8.63
N LEU A 253 9.65 -4.06 -8.89
CA LEU A 253 8.66 -2.98 -8.86
C LEU A 253 7.53 -3.20 -9.89
N ARG A 254 7.85 -3.65 -11.10
CA ARG A 254 6.83 -3.99 -12.11
C ARG A 254 5.96 -5.16 -11.68
N ILE A 255 6.56 -6.20 -11.08
CA ILE A 255 5.82 -7.35 -10.55
C ILE A 255 4.90 -6.91 -9.40
N ALA A 256 5.40 -6.10 -8.47
CA ALA A 256 4.59 -5.57 -7.37
C ALA A 256 3.37 -4.77 -7.87
N ARG A 257 3.54 -3.95 -8.91
CA ARG A 257 2.41 -3.24 -9.55
C ARG A 257 1.37 -4.18 -10.14
N ALA A 258 1.82 -5.25 -10.79
CA ALA A 258 0.92 -6.27 -11.35
C ALA A 258 0.17 -7.03 -10.23
N LEU A 259 0.85 -7.37 -9.14
CA LEU A 259 0.23 -8.00 -7.97
C LEU A 259 -0.79 -7.07 -7.30
N ALA A 260 -0.49 -5.78 -7.14
CA ALA A 260 -1.46 -4.81 -6.63
C ALA A 260 -2.71 -4.73 -7.52
N ALA A 261 -2.53 -4.70 -8.85
CA ALA A 261 -3.65 -4.71 -9.78
C ALA A 261 -4.50 -5.99 -9.68
N LEU A 262 -3.87 -7.13 -9.37
CA LEU A 262 -4.54 -8.42 -9.25
C LEU A 262 -5.28 -8.59 -7.90
N HIS A 263 -4.64 -8.21 -6.80
CA HIS A 263 -5.13 -8.54 -5.45
C HIS A 263 -5.79 -7.37 -4.72
N GLU A 264 -5.45 -6.13 -5.06
CA GLU A 264 -5.95 -4.93 -4.36
C GLU A 264 -6.98 -4.13 -5.17
N THR A 265 -7.17 -4.46 -6.45
CA THR A 265 -8.19 -3.78 -7.24
C THR A 265 -9.57 -4.33 -6.84
N PRO A 266 -10.40 -3.55 -6.15
CA PRO A 266 -11.72 -4.00 -5.76
C PRO A 266 -12.58 -4.21 -7.02
N GLU A 267 -13.44 -5.21 -7.00
CA GLU A 267 -14.43 -5.42 -8.05
C GLU A 267 -15.33 -4.18 -8.19
N ARG A 268 -15.62 -3.54 -7.07
CA ARG A 268 -16.45 -2.33 -6.98
C ARG A 268 -15.64 -1.13 -6.51
N ILE A 269 -15.82 0.01 -7.19
CA ILE A 269 -15.20 1.29 -6.87
C ILE A 269 -16.23 2.17 -6.13
N PRO A 270 -16.12 2.32 -4.80
CA PRO A 270 -17.11 3.05 -3.99
C PRO A 270 -16.84 4.57 -4.08
N VAL A 271 -17.42 5.23 -5.08
CA VAL A 271 -17.30 6.68 -5.30
C VAL A 271 -18.65 7.33 -5.41
N ARG A 272 -18.68 8.65 -5.15
CA ARG A 272 -19.87 9.49 -5.31
C ARG A 272 -19.88 10.26 -6.61
N ALA A 273 -18.76 10.34 -7.32
CA ALA A 273 -18.69 10.99 -8.63
C ALA A 273 -17.59 10.37 -9.51
N VAL A 274 -17.77 10.56 -10.82
CA VAL A 274 -16.81 10.14 -11.86
C VAL A 274 -16.38 11.37 -12.67
N VAL A 275 -15.08 11.57 -12.83
CA VAL A 275 -14.50 12.58 -13.71
C VAL A 275 -13.64 11.88 -14.74
N THR A 276 -13.70 12.31 -15.99
CA THR A 276 -12.89 11.71 -17.06
C THR A 276 -12.21 12.79 -17.87
N ASP A 277 -11.02 12.50 -18.37
CA ASP A 277 -10.51 13.19 -19.54
C ASP A 277 -11.33 12.83 -20.76
N PHE A 278 -11.04 13.43 -21.90
CA PHE A 278 -11.76 13.20 -23.16
C PHE A 278 -10.90 12.45 -24.18
N ASP A 279 -9.78 13.03 -24.62
CA ASP A 279 -8.92 12.41 -25.61
C ASP A 279 -8.10 11.27 -25.00
N GLY A 280 -8.01 10.14 -25.69
CA GLY A 280 -7.43 8.92 -25.14
C GLY A 280 -8.24 8.24 -24.04
N VAL A 281 -9.43 8.77 -23.67
CA VAL A 281 -10.38 8.17 -22.71
C VAL A 281 -11.72 7.88 -23.39
N HIS A 282 -12.44 8.90 -23.87
CA HIS A 282 -13.64 8.74 -24.69
C HIS A 282 -13.32 8.46 -26.16
N THR A 283 -12.14 8.89 -26.63
CA THR A 283 -11.57 8.64 -27.94
C THR A 283 -10.42 7.64 -27.86
N ASP A 284 -9.94 7.19 -29.01
CA ASP A 284 -8.78 6.32 -29.16
C ASP A 284 -7.43 7.09 -29.26
N ASP A 285 -7.44 8.37 -28.88
CA ASP A 285 -6.30 9.28 -28.94
C ASP A 285 -5.81 9.59 -30.38
N THR A 286 -6.73 9.46 -31.35
CA THR A 286 -6.45 9.76 -32.75
C THR A 286 -7.50 10.69 -33.32
N ALA A 287 -7.07 11.60 -34.19
CA ALA A 287 -7.95 12.46 -34.95
C ALA A 287 -7.66 12.33 -36.45
N SER A 288 -8.71 12.39 -37.24
CA SER A 288 -8.58 12.57 -38.69
C SER A 288 -8.79 14.04 -39.05
N VAL A 289 -7.83 14.62 -39.77
CA VAL A 289 -7.90 16.02 -40.22
C VAL A 289 -8.06 16.03 -41.75
N ASP A 290 -9.06 16.75 -42.27
CA ASP A 290 -9.26 16.92 -43.71
C ASP A 290 -8.47 18.12 -44.26
N ALA A 291 -8.55 18.33 -45.57
CA ALA A 291 -7.83 19.41 -46.27
C ALA A 291 -8.26 20.81 -45.81
N ASP A 292 -9.44 20.96 -45.25
CA ASP A 292 -9.99 22.22 -44.76
C ASP A 292 -9.65 22.44 -43.26
N GLY A 293 -8.87 21.52 -42.67
CA GLY A 293 -8.44 21.56 -41.26
C GLY A 293 -9.53 21.12 -40.28
N VAL A 294 -10.60 20.49 -40.78
CA VAL A 294 -11.68 19.98 -39.92
C VAL A 294 -11.25 18.68 -39.26
N GLU A 295 -11.22 18.72 -37.96
CA GLU A 295 -10.83 17.57 -37.12
C GLU A 295 -12.05 16.69 -36.78
N ARG A 296 -11.88 15.37 -36.86
CA ARG A 296 -12.89 14.38 -36.49
C ARG A 296 -12.30 13.30 -35.62
N VAL A 297 -12.95 13.01 -34.51
CA VAL A 297 -12.60 11.94 -33.58
C VAL A 297 -13.66 10.85 -33.59
N ARG A 298 -13.25 9.65 -33.17
CA ARG A 298 -14.15 8.50 -32.99
C ARG A 298 -14.42 8.28 -31.51
N VAL A 299 -15.70 7.97 -31.19
CA VAL A 299 -16.14 7.69 -29.82
C VAL A 299 -16.90 6.38 -29.75
N SER A 300 -16.77 5.68 -28.63
CA SER A 300 -17.50 4.43 -28.38
C SER A 300 -18.97 4.67 -28.06
N ARG A 301 -19.85 3.88 -28.69
CA ARG A 301 -21.28 3.83 -28.34
C ARG A 301 -21.50 3.10 -27.01
N GLU A 302 -20.66 2.13 -26.72
CA GLU A 302 -20.69 1.35 -25.47
C GLU A 302 -20.43 2.25 -24.25
N ASP A 303 -19.44 3.14 -24.35
CA ASP A 303 -19.15 4.16 -23.34
C ASP A 303 -20.35 5.09 -23.12
N GLY A 304 -21.00 5.50 -24.21
CA GLY A 304 -22.22 6.31 -24.10
C GLY A 304 -23.38 5.61 -23.38
N MET A 305 -23.49 4.29 -23.52
CA MET A 305 -24.45 3.50 -22.76
C MET A 305 -24.08 3.46 -21.27
N GLY A 306 -22.78 3.26 -20.96
CA GLY A 306 -22.28 3.36 -19.59
C GLY A 306 -22.65 4.67 -18.91
N VAL A 307 -22.35 5.80 -19.55
CA VAL A 307 -22.71 7.14 -19.06
C VAL A 307 -24.23 7.28 -18.82
N SER A 308 -25.04 6.70 -19.70
CA SER A 308 -26.50 6.70 -19.50
C SER A 308 -26.93 5.93 -18.25
N LEU A 309 -26.27 4.80 -17.95
CA LEU A 309 -26.54 4.02 -16.71
C LEU A 309 -26.09 4.79 -15.47
N LEU A 310 -24.90 5.38 -15.47
CA LEU A 310 -24.37 6.18 -14.36
C LEU A 310 -25.34 7.32 -14.01
N ARG A 311 -25.79 8.05 -15.02
CA ARG A 311 -26.75 9.14 -14.87
C ARG A 311 -28.11 8.67 -14.31
N ARG A 312 -28.61 7.50 -14.73
CA ARG A 312 -29.85 6.91 -14.17
C ARG A 312 -29.70 6.54 -12.71
N ALA A 313 -28.50 6.15 -12.30
CA ALA A 313 -28.16 5.87 -10.90
C ALA A 313 -27.98 7.15 -10.05
N GLY A 314 -28.07 8.33 -10.66
CA GLY A 314 -27.92 9.59 -9.96
C GLY A 314 -26.48 9.93 -9.54
N ILE A 315 -25.48 9.25 -10.11
CA ILE A 315 -24.08 9.53 -9.80
C ILE A 315 -23.59 10.63 -10.75
N PRO A 316 -23.10 11.79 -10.21
CA PRO A 316 -22.56 12.88 -11.00
C PRO A 316 -21.35 12.45 -11.84
N MET A 317 -21.27 13.03 -13.03
CA MET A 317 -20.12 12.87 -13.93
C MET A 317 -19.69 14.22 -14.50
N LEU A 318 -18.39 14.41 -14.69
CA LEU A 318 -17.78 15.56 -15.36
C LEU A 318 -16.81 15.07 -16.43
N ILE A 319 -16.80 15.71 -17.59
CA ILE A 319 -15.70 15.61 -18.57
C ILE A 319 -14.79 16.83 -18.37
N LEU A 320 -13.49 16.60 -18.14
CA LEU A 320 -12.49 17.63 -17.86
C LEU A 320 -11.32 17.51 -18.85
N SER A 321 -11.29 18.36 -19.87
CA SER A 321 -10.35 18.25 -20.98
C SER A 321 -9.53 19.53 -21.18
N THR A 322 -8.27 19.38 -21.62
CA THR A 322 -7.43 20.49 -22.11
C THR A 322 -7.82 20.91 -23.51
N GLU A 323 -8.48 20.04 -24.27
CA GLU A 323 -8.85 20.26 -25.68
C GLU A 323 -9.85 21.41 -25.83
N VAL A 324 -9.63 22.26 -26.81
CA VAL A 324 -10.48 23.41 -27.13
C VAL A 324 -11.47 23.11 -28.28
N ASN A 325 -11.30 22.00 -28.98
CA ASN A 325 -12.11 21.61 -30.12
C ASN A 325 -13.60 21.45 -29.69
N PRO A 326 -14.57 22.04 -30.44
CA PRO A 326 -15.99 21.92 -30.14
C PRO A 326 -16.55 20.52 -30.06
N VAL A 327 -15.84 19.51 -30.59
CA VAL A 327 -16.25 18.10 -30.56
C VAL A 327 -16.43 17.58 -29.14
N VAL A 328 -15.61 18.06 -28.18
CA VAL A 328 -15.69 17.70 -26.76
C VAL A 328 -17.05 18.11 -26.21
N ARG A 329 -17.44 19.37 -26.41
CA ARG A 329 -18.76 19.91 -26.00
C ARG A 329 -19.90 19.17 -26.68
N ALA A 330 -19.82 18.98 -28.00
CA ALA A 330 -20.87 18.29 -28.77
C ALA A 330 -21.11 16.86 -28.24
N ARG A 331 -20.04 16.17 -27.85
CA ARG A 331 -20.15 14.85 -27.24
C ARG A 331 -20.74 14.90 -25.84
N ALA A 332 -20.29 15.82 -24.98
CA ALA A 332 -20.81 16.03 -23.63
C ALA A 332 -22.32 16.34 -23.66
N ASP A 333 -22.75 17.21 -24.53
CA ASP A 333 -24.16 17.57 -24.73
C ASP A 333 -24.99 16.33 -25.11
N LYS A 334 -24.51 15.53 -26.05
CA LYS A 334 -25.16 14.27 -26.44
C LYS A 334 -25.25 13.28 -25.27
N LEU A 335 -24.25 13.22 -24.42
CA LEU A 335 -24.23 12.38 -23.23
C LEU A 335 -25.03 12.98 -22.07
N ARG A 336 -25.37 14.27 -22.16
CA ARG A 336 -26.01 15.09 -21.11
C ARG A 336 -25.15 15.10 -19.82
N VAL A 337 -23.87 15.38 -19.97
CA VAL A 337 -22.86 15.43 -18.90
C VAL A 337 -22.25 16.82 -18.90
N PRO A 338 -22.02 17.45 -17.75
CA PRO A 338 -21.23 18.68 -17.63
C PRO A 338 -19.83 18.50 -18.24
N VAL A 339 -19.30 19.57 -18.82
CA VAL A 339 -17.98 19.59 -19.41
C VAL A 339 -17.24 20.88 -19.06
N LEU A 340 -15.99 20.74 -18.66
CA LEU A 340 -14.98 21.79 -18.61
C LEU A 340 -13.92 21.45 -19.65
N HIS A 341 -13.81 22.23 -20.72
CA HIS A 341 -12.85 22.00 -21.80
C HIS A 341 -12.01 23.26 -22.04
N GLY A 342 -10.83 23.12 -22.63
CA GLY A 342 -9.84 24.17 -22.72
C GLY A 342 -9.23 24.52 -21.36
N ILE A 343 -9.06 23.55 -20.50
CA ILE A 343 -8.60 23.70 -19.12
C ILE A 343 -7.16 23.19 -18.99
N ASP A 344 -6.20 24.11 -18.85
CA ASP A 344 -4.79 23.74 -18.63
C ASP A 344 -4.52 23.28 -17.20
N ASP A 345 -5.14 23.93 -16.19
CA ASP A 345 -5.03 23.55 -14.77
C ASP A 345 -6.18 22.66 -14.35
N LYS A 346 -6.04 21.34 -14.65
CA LYS A 346 -7.02 20.33 -14.29
C LYS A 346 -7.19 20.16 -12.78
N GLU A 347 -6.13 20.41 -11.99
CA GLU A 347 -6.22 20.29 -10.52
C GLU A 347 -7.15 21.35 -9.95
N SER A 348 -6.92 22.62 -10.26
CA SER A 348 -7.76 23.72 -9.75
C SER A 348 -9.20 23.60 -10.22
N ALA A 349 -9.41 23.23 -11.48
CA ALA A 349 -10.76 23.04 -12.03
C ALA A 349 -11.51 21.89 -11.32
N LEU A 350 -10.83 20.77 -11.06
CA LEU A 350 -11.41 19.63 -10.34
C LEU A 350 -11.75 19.98 -8.89
N ARG A 351 -10.86 20.70 -8.19
CA ARG A 351 -11.11 21.18 -6.81
C ARG A 351 -12.33 22.10 -6.76
N GLY A 352 -12.45 23.04 -7.69
CA GLY A 352 -13.60 23.93 -7.79
C GLY A 352 -14.90 23.15 -8.00
N TRP A 353 -14.94 22.28 -9.01
CA TRP A 353 -16.12 21.46 -9.29
C TRP A 353 -16.51 20.56 -8.11
N ALA A 354 -15.55 19.92 -7.45
CA ALA A 354 -15.78 19.05 -6.30
C ALA A 354 -16.38 19.83 -5.12
N ALA A 355 -15.87 21.05 -4.86
CA ALA A 355 -16.39 21.95 -3.82
C ALA A 355 -17.83 22.38 -4.11
N ASP A 356 -18.12 22.81 -5.35
CA ASP A 356 -19.46 23.20 -5.78
C ASP A 356 -20.47 22.03 -5.70
N ALA A 357 -20.03 20.82 -6.00
CA ALA A 357 -20.84 19.61 -5.89
C ALA A 357 -20.96 19.08 -4.45
N GLY A 358 -20.20 19.58 -3.49
CA GLY A 358 -20.16 19.07 -2.11
C GLY A 358 -19.65 17.63 -2.02
N ILE A 359 -18.71 17.23 -2.88
CA ILE A 359 -18.15 15.87 -2.95
C ILE A 359 -16.69 15.91 -2.54
N PRO A 360 -16.28 15.18 -1.48
CA PRO A 360 -14.88 15.06 -1.12
C PRO A 360 -14.03 14.45 -2.24
N LEU A 361 -12.84 14.99 -2.49
CA LEU A 361 -11.92 14.46 -3.50
C LEU A 361 -11.61 12.98 -3.29
N ALA A 362 -11.59 12.52 -2.04
CA ALA A 362 -11.40 11.11 -1.70
C ALA A 362 -12.49 10.17 -2.23
N GLU A 363 -13.68 10.71 -2.56
CA GLU A 363 -14.84 9.97 -3.06
C GLU A 363 -15.08 10.17 -4.57
N ILE A 364 -14.04 10.68 -5.28
CA ILE A 364 -14.09 10.91 -6.73
C ILE A 364 -13.18 9.88 -7.44
N ALA A 365 -13.72 9.28 -8.52
CA ALA A 365 -12.91 8.56 -9.52
C ALA A 365 -12.52 9.51 -10.65
N TYR A 366 -11.23 9.61 -10.94
CA TYR A 366 -10.72 10.31 -12.13
C TYR A 366 -10.10 9.32 -13.09
N LEU A 367 -10.61 9.26 -14.34
CA LEU A 367 -10.08 8.41 -15.41
C LEU A 367 -9.28 9.27 -16.39
N GLY A 368 -7.99 8.98 -16.51
CA GLY A 368 -7.06 9.68 -17.39
C GLY A 368 -6.19 8.74 -18.24
N ASN A 369 -5.43 9.32 -19.17
CA ASN A 369 -4.55 8.58 -20.06
C ASN A 369 -3.15 9.21 -20.22
N ASP A 370 -2.97 10.53 -20.06
CA ASP A 370 -1.70 11.19 -20.34
C ASP A 370 -1.23 12.13 -19.22
N VAL A 371 -0.03 12.68 -19.36
CA VAL A 371 0.69 13.43 -18.32
C VAL A 371 -0.04 14.69 -17.84
N ASN A 372 -0.89 15.28 -18.67
CA ASN A 372 -1.75 16.42 -18.30
C ASN A 372 -2.82 16.04 -17.26
N ASP A 373 -3.09 14.73 -17.05
CA ASP A 373 -4.01 14.21 -16.03
C ASP A 373 -3.35 14.05 -14.66
N LEU A 374 -2.01 13.99 -14.60
CA LEU A 374 -1.29 13.70 -13.36
C LEU A 374 -1.65 14.63 -12.19
N PRO A 375 -1.83 15.95 -12.38
CA PRO A 375 -2.25 16.83 -11.28
C PRO A 375 -3.61 16.43 -10.69
N ALA A 376 -4.59 16.12 -11.54
CA ALA A 376 -5.92 15.67 -11.12
C ALA A 376 -5.91 14.29 -10.48
N LEU A 377 -5.16 13.33 -11.05
CA LEU A 377 -5.01 11.98 -10.51
C LEU A 377 -4.41 11.96 -9.10
N ARG A 378 -3.52 12.90 -8.79
CA ARG A 378 -2.83 12.97 -7.48
C ARG A 378 -3.73 13.40 -6.32
N ILE A 379 -4.82 14.10 -6.60
CA ILE A 379 -5.68 14.69 -5.58
C ILE A 379 -6.96 13.91 -5.31
N VAL A 380 -7.31 12.94 -6.15
CA VAL A 380 -8.52 12.11 -5.98
C VAL A 380 -8.24 10.83 -5.19
N GLY A 381 -9.27 10.28 -4.54
CA GLY A 381 -9.14 9.01 -3.83
C GLY A 381 -9.05 7.80 -4.78
N TRP A 382 -9.54 7.95 -6.02
CA TRP A 382 -9.58 6.88 -7.02
C TRP A 382 -8.97 7.33 -8.35
N PRO A 383 -7.64 7.47 -8.41
CA PRO A 383 -6.93 7.69 -9.67
C PRO A 383 -7.00 6.42 -10.52
N ILE A 384 -7.51 6.55 -11.75
CA ILE A 384 -7.77 5.42 -12.66
C ILE A 384 -7.15 5.72 -14.01
N ALA A 385 -6.54 4.72 -14.62
CA ALA A 385 -5.92 4.79 -15.95
C ALA A 385 -6.60 3.86 -16.93
N VAL A 386 -6.69 4.25 -18.20
CA VAL A 386 -7.01 3.33 -19.30
C VAL A 386 -5.83 2.37 -19.55
N ALA A 387 -6.08 1.21 -20.16
CA ALA A 387 -5.05 0.19 -20.38
C ALA A 387 -3.83 0.66 -21.22
N ASN A 388 -4.01 1.63 -22.08
CA ASN A 388 -2.98 2.21 -22.95
C ASN A 388 -2.51 3.59 -22.52
N ALA A 389 -2.68 3.95 -21.25
CA ALA A 389 -2.24 5.24 -20.73
C ALA A 389 -0.71 5.37 -20.73
N HIS A 390 -0.24 6.61 -20.69
CA HIS A 390 1.18 6.93 -20.54
C HIS A 390 1.79 6.26 -19.28
N PRO A 391 3.05 5.76 -19.33
CA PRO A 391 3.67 5.05 -18.20
C PRO A 391 3.59 5.78 -16.85
N LEU A 392 3.75 7.10 -16.82
CA LEU A 392 3.63 7.90 -15.59
C LEU A 392 2.19 7.91 -15.03
N VAL A 393 1.18 7.82 -15.89
CA VAL A 393 -0.22 7.74 -15.50
C VAL A 393 -0.53 6.34 -14.95
N LEU A 394 -0.03 5.28 -15.61
CA LEU A 394 -0.14 3.91 -15.10
C LEU A 394 0.52 3.77 -13.71
N GLU A 395 1.63 4.47 -13.49
CA GLU A 395 2.29 4.49 -12.17
C GLU A 395 1.48 5.22 -11.10
N ALA A 396 0.81 6.32 -11.47
CA ALA A 396 -0.01 7.12 -10.56
C ALA A 396 -1.36 6.48 -10.25
N ALA A 397 -1.84 5.61 -11.13
CA ALA A 397 -3.17 5.02 -10.99
C ALA A 397 -3.25 3.99 -9.85
N ARG A 398 -4.34 4.05 -9.09
CA ARG A 398 -4.75 3.01 -8.15
C ARG A 398 -5.39 1.82 -8.86
N VAL A 399 -6.10 2.10 -9.96
CA VAL A 399 -6.77 1.10 -10.79
C VAL A 399 -6.37 1.32 -12.24
N VAL A 400 -5.89 0.28 -12.90
CA VAL A 400 -5.71 0.26 -14.35
C VAL A 400 -6.82 -0.59 -14.95
N LEU A 401 -7.59 0.01 -15.87
CA LEU A 401 -8.66 -0.69 -16.56
C LEU A 401 -8.09 -1.70 -17.55
N ARG A 402 -8.86 -2.71 -17.90
CA ARG A 402 -8.49 -3.72 -18.92
C ARG A 402 -8.68 -3.18 -20.33
N ARG A 403 -9.63 -2.23 -20.50
CA ARG A 403 -9.98 -1.66 -21.80
C ARG A 403 -9.17 -0.40 -22.10
N ARG A 404 -8.88 -0.22 -23.37
CA ARG A 404 -8.21 0.98 -23.89
C ARG A 404 -9.18 2.12 -24.02
N GLY A 405 -8.68 3.36 -24.03
CA GLY A 405 -9.47 4.55 -24.33
C GLY A 405 -10.15 4.44 -25.69
N GLY A 406 -11.36 4.97 -25.79
CA GLY A 406 -12.22 4.86 -26.98
C GLY A 406 -12.79 3.46 -27.26
N HIS A 407 -12.44 2.45 -26.48
CA HIS A 407 -12.81 1.05 -26.71
C HIS A 407 -13.54 0.43 -25.50
N GLY A 408 -14.37 1.22 -24.81
CA GLY A 408 -15.18 0.75 -23.70
C GLY A 408 -14.56 0.94 -22.32
N ALA A 409 -13.50 1.74 -22.19
CA ALA A 409 -12.87 2.02 -20.90
C ALA A 409 -13.80 2.77 -19.94
N VAL A 410 -14.53 3.77 -20.45
CA VAL A 410 -15.52 4.50 -19.63
C VAL A 410 -16.66 3.55 -19.20
N ARG A 411 -17.05 2.63 -20.07
CA ARG A 411 -18.05 1.61 -19.75
C ARG A 411 -17.58 0.69 -18.65
N GLU A 412 -16.34 0.20 -18.71
CA GLU A 412 -15.73 -0.67 -17.68
C GLU A 412 -15.68 0.03 -16.34
N LEU A 413 -15.24 1.30 -16.29
CA LEU A 413 -15.23 2.07 -15.06
C LEU A 413 -16.63 2.16 -14.44
N ILE A 414 -17.62 2.52 -15.26
CA ILE A 414 -18.99 2.72 -14.78
C ILE A 414 -19.60 1.43 -14.23
N GLU A 415 -19.32 0.28 -14.86
CA GLU A 415 -19.76 -1.03 -14.36
C GLU A 415 -19.18 -1.36 -12.99
N ARG A 416 -17.95 -0.91 -12.69
CA ARG A 416 -17.33 -1.07 -11.36
C ARG A 416 -17.84 -0.05 -10.34
N VAL A 417 -18.39 1.07 -10.76
CA VAL A 417 -18.96 2.09 -9.87
C VAL A 417 -20.40 1.77 -9.50
N LEU A 418 -21.17 1.24 -10.44
CA LEU A 418 -22.60 0.95 -10.23
C LEU A 418 -22.78 -0.25 -9.28
N PRO A 419 -23.81 -0.23 -8.42
CA PRO A 419 -24.23 -1.43 -7.71
C PRO A 419 -24.68 -2.49 -8.72
N GLY A 420 -24.23 -3.73 -8.53
CA GLY A 420 -24.66 -4.89 -9.31
C GLY A 420 -26.16 -5.19 -9.13
#